data_ed9db31b74700072bec0ae90440b89f4
#
_entry.id   ed9db31b74700072bec0ae90440b89f4
#
_cell.length_a   1.000
_cell.length_b   1.000
_cell.length_c   1.000
_cell.angle_alpha   90.00
_cell.angle_beta   90.00
_cell.angle_gamma   90.00
#
_symmetry.space_group_name_H-M   'P 1'
#
loop_
_entity.id
_entity.type
_entity.pdbx_description
1 polymer ?
#
loop_
_entity_poly.entity_id
_entity_poly.type
_entity_poly.pdbx_seq_one_letter_code
_entity_poly.pdbx_strand_id
1 'polypeptide(L)'
;DEMVKARFVEMFGDPVSNPYDWNLKGLLQLGDCKNGMNFHSTDAGVNIHCLGVGDFKNLSCISDTSKLPTVSLTDIPSDEYMLKDGDIVFVRSNGNKALVGRSLVVYPATTPTTFSGFCIRFRLNSDEVKADYLLRVLKTDSIRKKMAGRGANIQNLNQKILGELQIPVPPLDLQNRFASFVEQTEKTKTTISHSLDKLETLKKALMQEYFG
;
A
#
# COMPACT_ATOMS: atom_id res chain seq x y z
N ASP A 1 -7.38 -8.55 -9.24
CA ASP A 1 -6.61 -7.29 -9.32
C ASP A 1 -6.36 -6.80 -10.76
N GLU A 2 -6.42 -7.70 -11.76
CA GLU A 2 -6.23 -7.36 -13.18
C GLU A 2 -7.32 -6.40 -13.70
N MET A 3 -8.57 -6.56 -13.25
CA MET A 3 -9.66 -5.67 -13.64
C MET A 3 -9.44 -4.23 -13.17
N VAL A 4 -8.95 -4.05 -11.93
CA VAL A 4 -8.61 -2.73 -11.40
C VAL A 4 -7.41 -2.12 -12.14
N LYS A 5 -6.42 -2.95 -12.49
CA LYS A 5 -5.26 -2.53 -13.29
C LYS A 5 -5.68 -2.09 -14.71
N ALA A 6 -6.52 -2.88 -15.38
CA ALA A 6 -7.05 -2.54 -16.69
C ALA A 6 -7.87 -1.25 -16.68
N ARG A 7 -8.73 -1.08 -15.67
CA ARG A 7 -9.53 0.13 -15.51
C ARG A 7 -8.67 1.36 -15.23
N PHE A 8 -7.60 1.21 -14.45
CA PHE A 8 -6.65 2.29 -14.22
C PHE A 8 -6.01 2.76 -15.53
N VAL A 9 -5.50 1.83 -16.34
CA VAL A 9 -4.86 2.16 -17.62
C VAL A 9 -5.86 2.79 -18.61
N GLU A 10 -7.10 2.30 -18.66
CA GLU A 10 -8.15 2.88 -19.48
C GLU A 10 -8.46 4.34 -19.09
N MET A 11 -8.54 4.64 -17.78
CA MET A 11 -8.92 5.96 -17.30
C MET A 11 -7.78 6.97 -17.30
N PHE A 12 -6.56 6.53 -17.04
CA PHE A 12 -5.44 7.44 -16.77
C PHE A 12 -4.25 7.26 -17.71
N GLY A 13 -4.20 6.15 -18.46
CA GLY A 13 -3.03 5.76 -19.22
C GLY A 13 -1.88 5.23 -18.38
N ASP A 14 -0.74 4.98 -19.02
CA ASP A 14 0.50 4.68 -18.30
C ASP A 14 1.11 5.96 -17.74
N PRO A 15 1.46 6.03 -16.44
CA PRO A 15 1.89 7.28 -15.79
C PRO A 15 3.24 7.80 -16.29
N VAL A 16 4.06 6.98 -16.93
CA VAL A 16 5.36 7.41 -17.46
C VAL A 16 5.22 7.99 -18.86
N SER A 17 4.43 7.35 -19.72
CA SER A 17 4.16 7.87 -21.06
C SER A 17 3.15 9.03 -21.07
N ASN A 18 2.30 9.08 -20.04
CA ASN A 18 1.30 10.15 -19.82
C ASN A 18 0.48 10.48 -21.09
N PRO A 19 -0.21 9.51 -21.70
CA PRO A 19 -0.83 9.67 -23.02
C PRO A 19 -1.97 10.70 -23.05
N TYR A 20 -2.48 11.11 -21.90
CA TYR A 20 -3.53 12.12 -21.76
C TYR A 20 -2.99 13.52 -21.40
N ASP A 21 -1.66 13.65 -21.35
CA ASP A 21 -0.97 14.92 -21.07
C ASP A 21 -1.40 15.57 -19.74
N TRP A 22 -1.62 14.73 -18.71
CA TRP A 22 -1.90 15.23 -17.36
C TRP A 22 -0.75 16.08 -16.84
N ASN A 23 -1.06 17.09 -16.04
CA ASN A 23 -0.03 17.85 -15.34
C ASN A 23 0.84 16.93 -14.46
N LEU A 24 2.16 17.05 -14.56
CA LEU A 24 3.12 16.24 -13.80
C LEU A 24 3.62 17.00 -12.58
N LYS A 25 3.62 16.32 -11.42
CA LYS A 25 4.23 16.83 -10.18
C LYS A 25 5.23 15.81 -9.63
N GLY A 26 6.32 16.30 -9.08
CA GLY A 26 7.23 15.45 -8.32
C GLY A 26 6.53 14.84 -7.10
N LEU A 27 6.82 13.57 -6.79
CA LEU A 27 6.17 12.90 -5.64
C LEU A 27 6.34 13.72 -4.36
N LEU A 28 7.53 14.28 -4.09
CA LEU A 28 7.78 15.09 -2.89
C LEU A 28 7.15 16.50 -2.92
N GLN A 29 6.53 16.91 -4.03
CA GLN A 29 5.67 18.09 -4.07
C GLN A 29 4.25 17.77 -3.58
N LEU A 30 3.86 16.51 -3.58
CA LEU A 30 2.55 16.04 -3.16
C LEU A 30 2.51 15.57 -1.70
N GLY A 31 3.69 15.38 -1.08
CA GLY A 31 3.78 14.89 0.28
C GLY A 31 5.21 14.74 0.77
N ASP A 32 5.36 14.12 1.91
CA ASP A 32 6.65 13.89 2.56
C ASP A 32 6.93 12.40 2.81
N CYS A 33 8.23 12.06 2.84
CA CYS A 33 8.72 10.73 3.14
C CYS A 33 9.40 10.69 4.52
N LYS A 34 9.16 9.61 5.26
CA LYS A 34 9.86 9.31 6.51
C LYS A 34 10.32 7.86 6.51
N ASN A 35 11.60 7.63 6.85
CA ASN A 35 12.09 6.29 7.13
C ASN A 35 11.52 5.82 8.47
N GLY A 36 11.22 4.53 8.57
CA GLY A 36 10.70 3.95 9.80
C GLY A 36 11.76 3.83 10.90
N MET A 37 11.30 3.41 12.07
CA MET A 37 12.12 3.27 13.26
C MET A 37 12.87 1.95 13.28
N ASN A 38 14.11 2.00 13.80
CA ASN A 38 14.80 0.82 14.31
C ASN A 38 14.48 0.69 15.81
N PHE A 39 14.22 -0.51 16.25
CA PHE A 39 13.99 -0.86 17.65
C PHE A 39 14.80 -2.11 17.99
N HIS A 40 15.13 -2.29 19.26
CA HIS A 40 15.91 -3.41 19.75
C HIS A 40 15.00 -4.38 20.50
N SER A 41 15.34 -5.67 20.47
CA SER A 41 14.61 -6.72 21.21
C SER A 41 14.66 -6.55 22.74
N THR A 42 15.56 -5.71 23.22
CA THR A 42 15.72 -5.35 24.65
C THR A 42 14.88 -4.15 25.06
N ASP A 43 14.24 -3.45 24.12
CA ASP A 43 13.39 -2.30 24.44
C ASP A 43 12.16 -2.80 25.21
N ALA A 44 11.84 -2.12 26.30
CA ALA A 44 10.72 -2.46 27.17
C ALA A 44 10.00 -1.18 27.62
N GLY A 45 8.67 -1.22 27.67
CA GLY A 45 7.84 -0.09 28.08
C GLY A 45 6.49 -0.11 27.37
N VAL A 46 6.33 0.67 26.30
CA VAL A 46 5.07 0.80 25.57
C VAL A 46 4.99 -0.20 24.44
N ASN A 47 3.89 -0.97 24.37
CA ASN A 47 3.61 -1.87 23.25
C ASN A 47 2.79 -1.15 22.19
N ILE A 48 3.29 -1.15 20.95
CA ILE A 48 2.65 -0.49 19.80
C ILE A 48 2.63 -1.45 18.62
N HIS A 49 1.53 -1.43 17.84
CA HIS A 49 1.46 -2.16 16.58
C HIS A 49 2.50 -1.62 15.59
N CYS A 50 3.18 -2.52 14.89
CA CYS A 50 4.26 -2.16 13.98
C CYS A 50 4.09 -2.83 12.61
N LEU A 51 3.97 -2.03 11.57
CA LEU A 51 3.97 -2.52 10.20
C LEU A 51 5.41 -2.88 9.78
N GLY A 52 5.63 -4.16 9.55
CA GLY A 52 6.89 -4.70 9.04
C GLY A 52 6.78 -5.19 7.60
N VAL A 53 7.92 -5.59 7.00
CA VAL A 53 7.96 -6.09 5.61
C VAL A 53 7.12 -7.36 5.43
N GLY A 54 7.04 -8.22 6.47
CA GLY A 54 6.28 -9.47 6.43
C GLY A 54 4.76 -9.28 6.28
N ASP A 55 4.25 -8.09 6.63
CA ASP A 55 2.82 -7.79 6.61
C ASP A 55 2.32 -7.36 5.23
N PHE A 56 3.23 -7.01 4.32
CA PHE A 56 2.85 -6.56 2.97
C PHE A 56 2.19 -7.66 2.14
N LYS A 57 2.65 -8.90 2.23
CA LYS A 57 2.12 -10.04 1.44
C LYS A 57 1.77 -9.59 0.01
N ASN A 58 0.53 -9.86 -0.43
CA ASN A 58 -0.02 -9.37 -1.71
C ASN A 58 -1.08 -8.27 -1.49
N LEU A 59 -1.03 -7.58 -0.35
CA LEU A 59 -2.02 -6.57 0.01
C LEU A 59 -1.78 -5.25 -0.74
N SER A 60 -2.87 -4.54 -0.98
CA SER A 60 -2.85 -3.14 -1.44
C SER A 60 -3.27 -2.19 -0.32
N CYS A 61 -3.97 -2.70 0.70
CA CYS A 61 -4.50 -1.92 1.79
C CYS A 61 -4.46 -2.72 3.10
N ILE A 62 -4.21 -2.04 4.21
CA ILE A 62 -4.42 -2.54 5.57
C ILE A 62 -5.36 -1.55 6.26
N SER A 63 -6.60 -1.97 6.49
CA SER A 63 -7.64 -1.17 7.15
C SER A 63 -7.81 -1.50 8.64
N ASP A 64 -7.20 -2.59 9.11
CA ASP A 64 -7.24 -3.01 10.52
C ASP A 64 -5.81 -3.31 10.99
N THR A 65 -5.17 -2.30 11.54
CA THR A 65 -3.79 -2.40 12.04
C THR A 65 -3.70 -3.06 13.41
N SER A 66 -4.81 -3.30 14.10
CA SER A 66 -4.82 -4.03 15.38
C SER A 66 -4.38 -5.49 15.25
N LYS A 67 -4.40 -6.04 14.04
CA LYS A 67 -3.92 -7.39 13.72
C LYS A 67 -2.43 -7.47 13.41
N LEU A 68 -1.74 -6.32 13.33
CA LEU A 68 -0.29 -6.28 13.12
C LEU A 68 0.43 -6.74 14.40
N PRO A 69 1.65 -7.31 14.25
CA PRO A 69 2.50 -7.59 15.40
C PRO A 69 2.75 -6.34 16.23
N THR A 70 2.94 -6.52 17.53
CA THR A 70 3.36 -5.45 18.44
C THR A 70 4.87 -5.48 18.66
N VAL A 71 5.44 -4.31 18.89
CA VAL A 71 6.83 -4.11 19.34
C VAL A 71 6.82 -3.36 20.66
N SER A 72 7.77 -3.67 21.53
CA SER A 72 7.99 -2.91 22.76
C SER A 72 8.96 -1.79 22.47
N LEU A 73 8.64 -0.59 22.93
CA LEU A 73 9.46 0.61 22.78
C LEU A 73 9.64 1.25 24.15
N THR A 74 10.77 1.94 24.37
CA THR A 74 11.05 2.65 25.63
C THR A 74 10.00 3.74 25.89
N ASP A 75 9.62 4.47 24.83
CA ASP A 75 8.65 5.56 24.87
C ASP A 75 7.70 5.51 23.67
N ILE A 76 6.59 6.25 23.76
CA ILE A 76 5.70 6.45 22.62
C ILE A 76 6.46 7.22 21.53
N PRO A 77 6.50 6.72 20.28
CA PRO A 77 7.15 7.42 19.18
C PRO A 77 6.55 8.80 18.93
N SER A 78 7.37 9.74 18.46
CA SER A 78 6.87 11.03 17.99
C SER A 78 5.89 10.85 16.81
N ASP A 79 4.99 11.83 16.62
CA ASP A 79 3.90 11.79 15.62
C ASP A 79 4.38 11.47 14.19
N GLU A 80 5.61 11.85 13.84
CA GLU A 80 6.19 11.57 12.53
C GLU A 80 6.45 10.08 12.26
N TYR A 81 6.55 9.25 13.31
CA TYR A 81 6.69 7.80 13.23
C TYR A 81 5.37 7.06 13.43
N MET A 82 4.28 7.78 13.68
CA MET A 82 2.95 7.19 13.77
C MET A 82 2.28 7.21 12.41
N LEU A 83 1.72 6.07 12.01
CA LEU A 83 0.92 5.95 10.77
C LEU A 83 -0.42 6.64 10.95
N LYS A 84 -0.90 7.27 9.87
CA LYS A 84 -2.21 7.93 9.77
C LYS A 84 -2.98 7.39 8.56
N ASP A 85 -4.27 7.62 8.54
CA ASP A 85 -5.13 7.20 7.45
C ASP A 85 -4.66 7.81 6.12
N GLY A 86 -4.53 6.94 5.11
CA GLY A 86 -4.05 7.33 3.79
C GLY A 86 -2.53 7.35 3.62
N ASP A 87 -1.74 7.03 4.66
CA ASP A 87 -0.30 6.87 4.50
C ASP A 87 0.02 5.71 3.55
N ILE A 88 0.91 5.96 2.61
CA ILE A 88 1.44 4.92 1.72
C ILE A 88 2.79 4.46 2.29
N VAL A 89 2.91 3.16 2.54
CA VAL A 89 4.14 2.59 3.09
C VAL A 89 4.80 1.69 2.04
N PHE A 90 6.12 1.85 1.89
CA PHE A 90 6.95 1.10 0.96
C PHE A 90 7.90 0.17 1.71
N VAL A 91 8.18 -0.99 1.15
CA VAL A 91 9.34 -1.80 1.53
C VAL A 91 10.61 -1.10 1.03
N ARG A 92 11.43 -0.63 1.97
CA ARG A 92 12.68 0.07 1.71
C ARG A 92 13.80 -0.88 1.33
N SER A 93 13.99 -1.92 2.13
CA SER A 93 15.04 -2.91 1.97
C SER A 93 14.59 -4.28 2.49
N ASN A 94 15.03 -5.33 1.80
CA ASN A 94 14.79 -6.71 2.20
C ASN A 94 15.83 -7.61 1.52
N GLY A 95 16.17 -8.75 2.16
CA GLY A 95 17.01 -9.77 1.55
C GLY A 95 16.43 -10.30 0.23
N ASN A 96 15.10 -10.50 0.18
CA ASN A 96 14.40 -10.79 -1.08
C ASN A 96 14.12 -9.49 -1.84
N LYS A 97 14.89 -9.24 -2.90
CA LYS A 97 14.80 -8.03 -3.71
C LYS A 97 13.45 -7.86 -4.45
N ALA A 98 12.71 -8.94 -4.66
CA ALA A 98 11.37 -8.86 -5.26
C ALA A 98 10.34 -8.16 -4.35
N LEU A 99 10.63 -8.03 -3.06
CA LEU A 99 9.78 -7.33 -2.10
C LEU A 99 10.07 -5.82 -2.07
N VAL A 100 11.28 -5.39 -2.38
CA VAL A 100 11.69 -3.98 -2.31
C VAL A 100 10.85 -3.14 -3.28
N GLY A 101 10.38 -2.00 -2.80
CA GLY A 101 9.49 -1.10 -3.54
C GLY A 101 8.03 -1.56 -3.61
N ARG A 102 7.65 -2.68 -2.97
CA ARG A 102 6.23 -2.97 -2.74
C ARG A 102 5.62 -1.86 -1.90
N SER A 103 4.38 -1.51 -2.18
CA SER A 103 3.67 -0.46 -1.48
C SER A 103 2.24 -0.88 -1.15
N LEU A 104 1.73 -0.34 -0.07
CA LEU A 104 0.32 -0.44 0.35
C LEU A 104 -0.11 0.84 1.05
N VAL A 105 -1.41 1.08 1.10
CA VAL A 105 -2.01 2.17 1.87
C VAL A 105 -2.49 1.61 3.21
N VAL A 106 -2.41 2.42 4.27
CA VAL A 106 -2.87 2.05 5.62
C VAL A 106 -3.95 3.00 6.12
N TYR A 107 -4.88 2.45 6.89
CA TYR A 107 -5.94 3.19 7.57
C TYR A 107 -6.02 2.72 9.02
N PRO A 108 -5.09 3.18 9.90
CA PRO A 108 -5.04 2.74 11.30
C PRO A 108 -6.21 3.25 12.15
N ALA A 109 -6.97 4.22 11.66
CA ALA A 109 -8.02 4.90 12.43
C ALA A 109 -7.50 5.38 13.80
N THR A 110 -7.98 4.79 14.89
CA THR A 110 -7.56 5.13 16.27
C THR A 110 -6.50 4.18 16.83
N THR A 111 -6.09 3.14 16.09
CA THR A 111 -5.10 2.16 16.57
C THR A 111 -3.70 2.72 16.46
N PRO A 112 -2.98 2.97 17.57
CA PRO A 112 -1.61 3.46 17.51
C PRO A 112 -0.72 2.47 16.77
N THR A 113 -0.16 2.90 15.65
CA THR A 113 0.62 2.04 14.77
C THR A 113 1.86 2.77 14.27
N THR A 114 3.02 2.14 14.41
CA THR A 114 4.29 2.60 13.85
C THR A 114 4.73 1.73 12.68
N PHE A 115 5.91 1.94 12.13
CA PHE A 115 6.45 1.18 11.01
C PHE A 115 7.96 0.96 11.14
N SER A 116 8.40 -0.20 10.70
CA SER A 116 9.77 -0.68 10.80
C SER A 116 10.75 0.15 9.97
N GLY A 117 12.01 0.25 10.41
CA GLY A 117 13.13 0.87 9.69
C GLY A 117 13.43 0.26 8.32
N PHE A 118 12.88 -0.92 8.01
CA PHE A 118 12.90 -1.53 6.68
C PHE A 118 11.81 -0.99 5.74
N CYS A 119 11.02 0.00 6.20
CA CYS A 119 9.95 0.64 5.46
C CYS A 119 10.20 2.15 5.33
N ILE A 120 9.55 2.76 4.33
CA ILE A 120 9.43 4.22 4.17
C ILE A 120 7.94 4.54 4.11
N ARG A 121 7.48 5.48 4.94
CA ARG A 121 6.16 6.08 4.83
C ARG A 121 6.21 7.27 3.87
N PHE A 122 5.22 7.40 3.01
CA PHE A 122 4.88 8.61 2.28
C PHE A 122 3.51 9.09 2.76
N ARG A 123 3.42 10.35 3.16
CA ARG A 123 2.18 11.01 3.60
C ARG A 123 1.83 12.13 2.63
N LEU A 124 0.62 12.06 2.08
CA LEU A 124 0.07 13.13 1.27
C LEU A 124 -0.16 14.38 2.15
N ASN A 125 0.25 15.53 1.64
CA ASN A 125 -0.04 16.85 2.20
C ASN A 125 -0.72 17.78 1.17
N SER A 126 -1.10 17.22 0.01
CA SER A 126 -1.79 17.89 -1.07
C SER A 126 -3.16 17.25 -1.29
N ASP A 127 -4.18 18.07 -1.50
CA ASP A 127 -5.54 17.64 -1.81
C ASP A 127 -5.75 17.31 -3.31
N GLU A 128 -4.73 17.50 -4.14
CA GLU A 128 -4.82 17.29 -5.58
C GLU A 128 -4.81 15.80 -5.99
N VAL A 129 -4.33 14.95 -5.10
CA VAL A 129 -4.16 13.52 -5.38
C VAL A 129 -4.74 12.69 -4.22
N LYS A 130 -5.51 11.66 -4.57
CA LYS A 130 -6.04 10.68 -3.61
C LYS A 130 -5.03 9.55 -3.39
N ALA A 131 -4.96 9.05 -2.14
CA ALA A 131 -4.03 7.97 -1.78
C ALA A 131 -4.24 6.70 -2.62
N ASP A 132 -5.48 6.31 -2.88
CA ASP A 132 -5.81 5.13 -3.69
C ASP A 132 -5.36 5.28 -5.15
N TYR A 133 -5.55 6.46 -5.75
CA TYR A 133 -5.04 6.76 -7.08
C TYR A 133 -3.51 6.69 -7.09
N LEU A 134 -2.85 7.40 -6.18
CA LEU A 134 -1.39 7.44 -6.09
C LEU A 134 -0.79 6.05 -5.88
N LEU A 135 -1.41 5.23 -5.02
CA LEU A 135 -0.97 3.85 -4.82
C LEU A 135 -0.97 3.07 -6.15
N ARG A 136 -1.99 3.24 -6.98
CA ARG A 136 -2.07 2.56 -8.28
C ARG A 136 -1.01 3.06 -9.26
N VAL A 137 -0.74 4.37 -9.31
CA VAL A 137 0.39 4.93 -10.06
C VAL A 137 1.70 4.25 -9.63
N LEU A 138 1.98 4.21 -8.34
CA LEU A 138 3.21 3.66 -7.76
C LEU A 138 3.36 2.14 -7.97
N LYS A 139 2.26 1.43 -8.20
CA LYS A 139 2.25 -0.01 -8.49
C LYS A 139 2.39 -0.36 -9.98
N THR A 140 2.35 0.61 -10.88
CA THR A 140 2.54 0.34 -12.32
C THR A 140 3.94 -0.15 -12.61
N ASP A 141 4.06 -1.03 -13.61
CA ASP A 141 5.35 -1.59 -14.00
C ASP A 141 6.32 -0.50 -14.49
N SER A 142 5.81 0.53 -15.16
CA SER A 142 6.57 1.67 -15.66
C SER A 142 7.22 2.49 -14.52
N ILE A 143 6.47 2.82 -13.47
CA ILE A 143 7.00 3.49 -12.27
C ILE A 143 7.97 2.57 -11.51
N ARG A 144 7.65 1.29 -11.35
CA ARG A 144 8.55 0.32 -10.71
C ARG A 144 9.89 0.19 -11.45
N LYS A 145 9.88 0.20 -12.78
CA LYS A 145 11.11 0.25 -13.59
C LYS A 145 11.91 1.53 -13.34
N LYS A 146 11.27 2.68 -13.19
CA LYS A 146 11.95 3.93 -12.83
C LYS A 146 12.60 3.83 -11.44
N MET A 147 11.91 3.25 -10.44
CA MET A 147 12.50 3.01 -9.12
C MET A 147 13.70 2.05 -9.16
N ALA A 148 13.70 1.06 -10.04
CA ALA A 148 14.79 0.11 -10.21
C ALA A 148 16.01 0.70 -10.93
N GLY A 149 15.83 1.77 -11.69
CA GLY A 149 16.89 2.38 -12.49
C GLY A 149 17.39 1.42 -13.58
N ARG A 150 18.70 1.21 -13.65
CA ARG A 150 19.34 0.30 -14.64
C ARG A 150 19.29 -1.19 -14.27
N GLY A 151 18.79 -1.53 -13.08
CA GLY A 151 18.71 -2.91 -12.59
C GLY A 151 17.37 -3.58 -12.91
N ALA A 152 17.36 -4.93 -12.88
CA ALA A 152 16.12 -5.70 -13.00
C ALA A 152 15.21 -5.56 -11.78
N ASN A 153 15.79 -5.29 -10.60
CA ASN A 153 15.10 -5.17 -9.32
C ASN A 153 15.58 -3.93 -8.56
N ILE A 154 14.71 -3.37 -7.74
CA ILE A 154 15.04 -2.29 -6.80
C ILE A 154 15.97 -2.87 -5.72
N GLN A 155 17.22 -2.43 -5.68
CA GLN A 155 18.18 -2.93 -4.69
C GLN A 155 17.92 -2.39 -3.29
N ASN A 156 17.62 -1.09 -3.20
CA ASN A 156 17.28 -0.40 -1.97
C ASN A 156 16.50 0.86 -2.34
N LEU A 157 15.28 0.99 -1.83
CA LEU A 157 14.48 2.18 -2.04
C LEU A 157 14.89 3.26 -1.03
N ASN A 158 15.01 4.51 -1.48
CA ASN A 158 15.31 5.65 -0.62
C ASN A 158 14.51 6.88 -1.06
N GLN A 159 14.53 7.92 -0.22
CA GLN A 159 13.76 9.14 -0.47
C GLN A 159 14.21 9.88 -1.74
N LYS A 160 15.48 9.77 -2.14
CA LYS A 160 16.00 10.37 -3.38
C LYS A 160 15.32 9.71 -4.59
N ILE A 161 15.30 8.38 -4.66
CA ILE A 161 14.63 7.65 -5.75
C ILE A 161 13.14 8.00 -5.83
N LEU A 162 12.47 8.08 -4.67
CA LEU A 162 11.06 8.49 -4.61
C LEU A 162 10.87 9.94 -5.09
N GLY A 163 11.80 10.84 -4.74
CA GLY A 163 11.77 12.25 -5.17
C GLY A 163 11.95 12.47 -6.66
N GLU A 164 12.56 11.51 -7.39
CA GLU A 164 12.74 11.57 -8.84
C GLU A 164 11.47 11.15 -9.63
N LEU A 165 10.45 10.62 -8.93
CA LEU A 165 9.21 10.18 -9.57
C LEU A 165 8.34 11.38 -9.94
N GLN A 166 7.89 11.39 -11.20
CA GLN A 166 6.90 12.33 -11.71
C GLN A 166 5.53 11.63 -11.72
N ILE A 167 4.56 12.25 -11.10
CA ILE A 167 3.22 11.72 -10.88
C ILE A 167 2.23 12.52 -11.72
N PRO A 168 1.47 11.91 -12.64
CA PRO A 168 0.36 12.58 -13.31
C PRO A 168 -0.72 12.96 -12.31
N VAL A 169 -1.27 14.16 -12.46
CA VAL A 169 -2.32 14.69 -11.59
C VAL A 169 -3.59 14.95 -12.41
N PRO A 170 -4.42 13.93 -12.65
CA PRO A 170 -5.70 14.09 -13.34
C PRO A 170 -6.72 14.79 -12.43
N PRO A 171 -7.84 15.30 -12.98
CA PRO A 171 -8.89 15.92 -12.19
C PRO A 171 -9.40 15.03 -11.06
N LEU A 172 -9.68 15.61 -9.89
CA LEU A 172 -10.16 14.88 -8.71
C LEU A 172 -11.42 14.07 -8.96
N ASP A 173 -12.34 14.57 -9.81
CA ASP A 173 -13.55 13.82 -10.16
C ASP A 173 -13.21 12.46 -10.80
N LEU A 174 -12.24 12.45 -11.70
CA LEU A 174 -11.80 11.22 -12.34
C LEU A 174 -11.15 10.25 -11.33
N GLN A 175 -10.34 10.78 -10.39
CA GLN A 175 -9.76 10.00 -9.31
C GLN A 175 -10.84 9.42 -8.37
N ASN A 176 -11.86 10.20 -8.02
CA ASN A 176 -12.98 9.77 -7.20
C ASN A 176 -13.79 8.66 -7.88
N ARG A 177 -14.06 8.79 -9.18
CA ARG A 177 -14.72 7.73 -9.96
C ARG A 177 -13.92 6.42 -9.96
N PHE A 178 -12.62 6.51 -10.06
CA PHE A 178 -11.74 5.34 -9.96
C PHE A 178 -11.77 4.73 -8.56
N ALA A 179 -11.69 5.54 -7.50
CA ALA A 179 -11.77 5.07 -6.11
C ALA A 179 -13.10 4.33 -5.85
N SER A 180 -14.23 4.88 -6.31
CA SER A 180 -15.54 4.22 -6.22
C SER A 180 -15.57 2.87 -6.94
N PHE A 181 -14.95 2.79 -8.13
CA PHE A 181 -14.84 1.53 -8.87
C PHE A 181 -14.01 0.49 -8.11
N VAL A 182 -12.89 0.89 -7.51
CA VAL A 182 -12.04 0.00 -6.69
C VAL A 182 -12.83 -0.52 -5.49
N GLU A 183 -13.51 0.37 -4.77
CA GLU A 183 -14.32 -0.01 -3.61
C GLU A 183 -15.43 -1.02 -3.96
N GLN A 184 -16.16 -0.77 -5.04
CA GLN A 184 -17.20 -1.70 -5.52
C GLN A 184 -16.61 -3.06 -5.91
N THR A 185 -15.45 -3.05 -6.56
CA THR A 185 -14.77 -4.29 -6.97
C THR A 185 -14.35 -5.11 -5.76
N GLU A 186 -13.79 -4.49 -4.72
CA GLU A 186 -13.40 -5.20 -3.49
C GLU A 186 -14.62 -5.71 -2.69
N LYS A 187 -15.70 -4.94 -2.61
CA LYS A 187 -16.96 -5.39 -2.01
C LYS A 187 -17.52 -6.63 -2.73
N THR A 188 -17.56 -6.59 -4.05
CA THR A 188 -18.03 -7.72 -4.87
C THR A 188 -17.17 -8.95 -4.67
N LYS A 189 -15.85 -8.80 -4.65
CA LYS A 189 -14.89 -9.88 -4.42
C LYS A 189 -15.09 -10.51 -3.04
N THR A 190 -15.26 -9.70 -1.99
CA THR A 190 -15.54 -10.18 -0.64
C THR A 190 -16.84 -10.97 -0.57
N THR A 191 -17.91 -10.48 -1.23
CA THR A 191 -19.21 -11.16 -1.30
C THR A 191 -19.10 -12.51 -2.02
N ILE A 192 -18.39 -12.56 -3.14
CA ILE A 192 -18.14 -13.80 -3.89
C ILE A 192 -17.35 -14.79 -3.05
N SER A 193 -16.26 -14.36 -2.41
CA SER A 193 -15.45 -15.22 -1.52
C SER A 193 -16.30 -15.85 -0.42
N HIS A 194 -17.10 -15.04 0.26
CA HIS A 194 -17.98 -15.53 1.32
C HIS A 194 -19.04 -16.52 0.80
N SER A 195 -19.57 -16.32 -0.41
CA SER A 195 -20.50 -17.23 -1.05
C SER A 195 -19.84 -18.56 -1.41
N LEU A 196 -18.59 -18.52 -1.90
CA LEU A 196 -17.81 -19.73 -2.18
C LEU A 196 -17.54 -20.54 -0.91
N ASP A 197 -17.13 -19.90 0.18
CA ASP A 197 -16.89 -20.58 1.47
C ASP A 197 -18.15 -21.28 1.99
N LYS A 198 -19.32 -20.62 1.84
CA LYS A 198 -20.62 -21.25 2.20
C LYS A 198 -20.94 -22.46 1.33
N LEU A 199 -20.72 -22.35 0.02
CA LEU A 199 -20.95 -23.45 -0.91
C LEU A 199 -20.02 -24.64 -0.63
N GLU A 200 -18.74 -24.39 -0.32
CA GLU A 200 -17.81 -25.44 0.07
C GLU A 200 -18.23 -26.14 1.38
N THR A 201 -18.69 -25.36 2.36
CA THR A 201 -19.21 -25.89 3.62
C THR A 201 -20.43 -26.76 3.40
N LEU A 202 -21.40 -26.29 2.60
CA LEU A 202 -22.60 -27.05 2.24
C LEU A 202 -22.24 -28.35 1.49
N LYS A 203 -21.32 -28.26 0.51
CA LYS A 203 -20.83 -29.43 -0.21
C LYS A 203 -20.23 -30.47 0.74
N LYS A 204 -19.39 -30.05 1.69
CA LYS A 204 -18.81 -30.98 2.69
C LYS A 204 -19.89 -31.65 3.55
N ALA A 205 -20.88 -30.88 4.00
CA ALA A 205 -21.99 -31.44 4.81
C ALA A 205 -22.80 -32.46 4.02
N LEU A 206 -23.17 -32.17 2.77
CA LEU A 206 -23.88 -33.10 1.91
C LEU A 206 -23.05 -34.37 1.60
N MET A 207 -21.77 -34.25 1.32
CA MET A 207 -20.88 -35.39 1.11
C MET A 207 -20.81 -36.28 2.33
N GLN A 208 -20.79 -35.72 3.54
CA GLN A 208 -20.78 -36.46 4.78
C GLN A 208 -22.13 -37.16 5.06
N GLU A 209 -23.24 -36.50 4.67
CA GLU A 209 -24.59 -37.07 4.86
C GLU A 209 -24.90 -38.24 3.90
N TYR A 210 -24.43 -38.18 2.66
CA TYR A 210 -24.78 -39.17 1.62
C TYR A 210 -23.71 -40.23 1.36
N PHE A 211 -22.46 -40.00 1.77
CA PHE A 211 -21.32 -40.89 1.47
C PHE A 211 -20.44 -41.19 2.69
N GLY A 212 -20.70 -40.61 3.85
CA GLY A 212 -20.05 -40.89 5.14
C GLY A 212 -20.89 -41.85 5.91
#